data_387baa48e96efc872da21b1373cf57d9
#
_entry.id   387baa48e96efc872da21b1373cf57d9
#
_cell.length_a   1.000
_cell.length_b   1.000
_cell.length_c   1.000
_cell.angle_alpha   90.00
_cell.angle_beta   90.00
_cell.angle_gamma   90.00
#
_symmetry.space_group_name_H-M   'P 1'
#
loop_
_entity.id
_entity.type
_entity.pdbx_description
1 polymer ?
#
loop_
_entity_poly.entity_id
_entity_poly.type
_entity_poly.pdbx_seq_one_letter_code
_entity_poly.pdbx_strand_id
1 'polypeptide(L)'
;MRARRPRRALLAGAWLALASALALLGPAVASADKAGSVTASGGAVQATLSWQAADFGVKDPRLIVVRAGAALFDGTPLADADVCSVGCIYAPSKDYTPLHVADLGGDLEPEVVVDSYTGGAHCCIVSDVLYFTGAAYARAEHNWGSYGYALKDLNGDGHPELDGYDAAFEDAFTSHAASFEPPLVLAYDPTAAGSLRDVTRAFPAAIRKNVKEALHIVAVTRRQHAETLGGVATYVADLYLLGRGREARPYLARARNRGDLRTAFGKAPRSFERRLLAFLHKQGYR
;
A
#
# COMPACT_ATOMS: atom_id res chain seq x y z
N MET A 1 60.35 -50.42 30.70
CA MET A 1 59.02 -50.33 30.13
C MET A 1 58.81 -48.89 29.66
N ARG A 2 58.82 -48.63 28.34
CA ARG A 2 58.66 -47.30 27.73
C ARG A 2 57.25 -47.21 27.07
N ALA A 3 56.38 -46.35 27.57
CA ALA A 3 55.09 -46.08 27.02
C ALA A 3 55.19 -45.19 25.76
N ARG A 4 54.65 -45.67 24.64
CA ARG A 4 54.55 -44.94 23.36
C ARG A 4 53.37 -44.01 23.42
N ARG A 5 53.55 -42.70 23.12
CA ARG A 5 52.47 -41.74 22.84
C ARG A 5 51.93 -41.91 21.41
N PRO A 6 50.60 -41.83 21.17
CA PRO A 6 50.08 -41.81 19.82
C PRO A 6 50.17 -40.41 19.19
N ARG A 7 50.51 -40.40 17.90
CA ARG A 7 50.57 -39.20 17.05
C ARG A 7 49.14 -38.71 16.77
N ARG A 8 48.91 -37.43 17.05
CA ARG A 8 47.70 -36.72 16.63
C ARG A 8 47.79 -36.41 15.11
N ALA A 9 46.89 -36.95 14.33
CA ALA A 9 46.69 -36.57 12.93
C ALA A 9 45.91 -35.24 12.89
N LEU A 10 46.50 -34.23 12.21
CA LEU A 10 45.87 -32.97 11.90
C LEU A 10 44.95 -33.21 10.69
N LEU A 11 43.63 -33.21 10.89
CA LEU A 11 42.66 -33.12 9.86
C LEU A 11 42.45 -31.65 9.51
N ALA A 12 42.95 -31.26 8.33
CA ALA A 12 42.67 -29.96 7.73
C ALA A 12 41.21 -29.98 7.24
N GLY A 13 40.31 -29.34 7.98
CA GLY A 13 38.94 -29.11 7.57
C GLY A 13 38.89 -27.96 6.56
N ALA A 14 38.58 -28.28 5.31
CA ALA A 14 38.25 -27.30 4.28
C ALA A 14 36.90 -26.65 4.61
N TRP A 15 36.94 -25.37 4.94
CA TRP A 15 35.72 -24.57 5.04
C TRP A 15 35.25 -24.19 3.66
N LEU A 16 34.24 -24.91 3.14
CA LEU A 16 33.45 -24.47 2.00
C LEU A 16 32.58 -23.30 2.45
N ALA A 17 32.95 -22.09 2.06
CA ALA A 17 32.09 -20.91 2.15
C ALA A 17 30.92 -21.09 1.14
N LEU A 18 29.76 -21.51 1.64
CA LEU A 18 28.52 -21.41 0.90
C LEU A 18 28.11 -19.92 0.89
N ALA A 19 28.45 -19.23 -0.19
CA ALA A 19 27.86 -17.93 -0.51
C ALA A 19 26.41 -18.17 -0.88
N SER A 20 25.48 -18.04 0.08
CA SER A 20 24.05 -17.98 -0.18
C SER A 20 23.76 -16.67 -0.86
N ALA A 21 23.69 -16.68 -2.21
CA ALA A 21 23.08 -15.59 -2.98
C ALA A 21 21.58 -15.58 -2.63
N LEU A 22 21.19 -14.70 -1.69
CA LEU A 22 19.80 -14.32 -1.53
C LEU A 22 19.42 -13.54 -2.80
N ALA A 23 18.85 -14.23 -3.77
CA ALA A 23 18.15 -13.58 -4.85
C ALA A 23 16.95 -12.87 -4.20
N LEU A 24 17.01 -11.56 -4.12
CA LEU A 24 15.87 -10.69 -3.87
C LEU A 24 14.93 -10.87 -5.08
N LEU A 25 14.04 -11.85 -4.97
CA LEU A 25 12.85 -11.93 -5.82
C LEU A 25 11.94 -10.79 -5.37
N GLY A 26 12.20 -9.60 -5.92
CA GLY A 26 11.17 -8.57 -5.96
C GLY A 26 9.93 -9.18 -6.63
N PRO A 27 8.71 -8.70 -6.30
CA PRO A 27 7.53 -9.15 -7.01
C PRO A 27 7.81 -8.96 -8.50
N ALA A 28 7.75 -10.06 -9.26
CA ALA A 28 7.86 -10.01 -10.71
C ALA A 28 6.66 -9.17 -11.17
N VAL A 29 6.92 -7.91 -11.50
CA VAL A 29 5.96 -7.08 -12.22
C VAL A 29 5.74 -7.81 -13.53
N ALA A 30 4.60 -8.47 -13.67
CA ALA A 30 4.24 -9.12 -14.92
C ALA A 30 4.16 -8.01 -15.96
N SER A 31 5.13 -7.98 -16.87
CA SER A 31 5.10 -7.07 -18.02
C SER A 31 3.82 -7.34 -18.80
N ALA A 32 2.95 -6.35 -18.89
CA ALA A 32 1.78 -6.41 -19.73
C ALA A 32 2.16 -6.14 -21.20
N ASP A 33 3.16 -6.88 -21.71
CA ASP A 33 3.63 -6.75 -23.08
C ASP A 33 2.66 -7.35 -24.11
N LYS A 34 1.47 -7.77 -23.67
CA LYS A 34 0.47 -8.42 -24.52
C LYS A 34 -0.88 -7.72 -24.41
N ALA A 35 -1.59 -7.66 -25.54
CA ALA A 35 -3.00 -7.31 -25.52
C ALA A 35 -3.77 -8.27 -24.62
N GLY A 36 -4.76 -7.77 -23.90
CA GLY A 36 -5.52 -8.56 -22.96
C GLY A 36 -6.87 -7.96 -22.60
N SER A 37 -7.63 -8.73 -21.85
CA SER A 37 -8.86 -8.25 -21.23
C SER A 37 -9.16 -9.04 -19.96
N VAL A 38 -9.91 -8.40 -19.07
CA VAL A 38 -10.47 -9.02 -17.86
C VAL A 38 -11.92 -8.60 -17.72
N THR A 39 -12.77 -9.50 -17.24
CA THR A 39 -14.20 -9.23 -17.00
C THR A 39 -14.52 -9.60 -15.56
N ALA A 40 -15.28 -8.74 -14.89
CA ALA A 40 -15.83 -8.98 -13.56
C ALA A 40 -17.35 -8.70 -13.58
N SER A 41 -18.10 -9.34 -12.68
CA SER A 41 -19.55 -9.18 -12.60
C SER A 41 -20.02 -9.25 -11.15
N GLY A 42 -21.06 -8.44 -10.83
CA GLY A 42 -21.74 -8.45 -9.55
C GLY A 42 -23.16 -7.89 -9.75
N GLY A 43 -24.18 -8.54 -9.14
CA GLY A 43 -25.57 -8.10 -9.31
C GLY A 43 -25.98 -7.95 -10.77
N ALA A 44 -26.48 -6.77 -11.13
CA ALA A 44 -26.87 -6.42 -12.50
C ALA A 44 -25.73 -5.83 -13.35
N VAL A 45 -24.51 -5.73 -12.78
CA VAL A 45 -23.36 -5.05 -13.38
C VAL A 45 -22.35 -6.05 -13.90
N GLN A 46 -21.86 -5.82 -15.13
CA GLN A 46 -20.71 -6.48 -15.72
C GLN A 46 -19.75 -5.42 -16.26
N ALA A 47 -18.49 -5.53 -15.89
CA ALA A 47 -17.44 -4.66 -16.39
C ALA A 47 -16.39 -5.45 -17.16
N THR A 48 -15.91 -4.89 -18.28
CA THR A 48 -14.83 -5.45 -19.08
C THR A 48 -13.76 -4.40 -19.29
N LEU A 49 -12.56 -4.64 -18.80
CA LEU A 49 -11.38 -3.85 -19.04
C LEU A 49 -10.53 -4.56 -20.11
N SER A 50 -10.16 -3.84 -21.16
CA SER A 50 -9.32 -4.33 -22.26
C SER A 50 -8.18 -3.37 -22.56
N TRP A 51 -7.08 -3.88 -23.14
CA TRP A 51 -5.90 -3.10 -23.50
C TRP A 51 -5.15 -3.71 -24.67
N GLN A 52 -4.34 -2.89 -25.34
CA GLN A 52 -3.41 -3.30 -26.37
C GLN A 52 -1.99 -3.38 -25.83
N ALA A 53 -1.13 -4.20 -26.45
CA ALA A 53 0.28 -4.24 -26.13
C ALA A 53 0.98 -2.93 -26.53
N ALA A 54 1.96 -2.51 -25.72
CA ALA A 54 2.88 -1.42 -26.03
C ALA A 54 4.31 -1.84 -25.68
N ASP A 55 5.31 -1.07 -26.12
CA ASP A 55 6.72 -1.34 -25.82
C ASP A 55 6.99 -1.28 -24.31
N PHE A 56 6.25 -0.42 -23.60
CA PHE A 56 6.24 -0.34 -22.14
C PHE A 56 4.80 -0.25 -21.66
N GLY A 57 4.39 -1.20 -20.79
CA GLY A 57 3.05 -1.25 -20.25
C GLY A 57 1.99 -1.57 -21.31
N VAL A 58 0.88 -0.85 -21.29
CA VAL A 58 -0.24 -1.04 -22.22
C VAL A 58 -0.65 0.28 -22.84
N LYS A 59 -1.31 0.20 -23.99
CA LYS A 59 -1.94 1.34 -24.67
C LYS A 59 -3.42 1.06 -24.90
N ASP A 60 -4.14 2.14 -25.18
CA ASP A 60 -5.57 2.12 -25.51
C ASP A 60 -6.41 1.34 -24.48
N PRO A 61 -6.24 1.57 -23.15
CA PRO A 61 -7.08 0.92 -22.17
C PRO A 61 -8.52 1.40 -22.31
N ARG A 62 -9.45 0.42 -22.33
CA ARG A 62 -10.88 0.70 -22.47
C ARG A 62 -11.67 -0.09 -21.45
N LEU A 63 -12.50 0.60 -20.70
CA LEU A 63 -13.46 0.02 -19.78
C LEU A 63 -14.86 0.14 -20.37
N ILE A 64 -15.59 -0.97 -20.40
CA ILE A 64 -17.01 -1.00 -20.73
C ILE A 64 -17.75 -1.51 -19.51
N VAL A 65 -18.78 -0.78 -19.06
CA VAL A 65 -19.67 -1.21 -18.00
C VAL A 65 -21.08 -1.38 -18.54
N VAL A 66 -21.59 -2.60 -18.44
CA VAL A 66 -22.95 -2.99 -18.81
C VAL A 66 -23.75 -3.18 -17.52
N ARG A 67 -24.89 -2.51 -17.42
CA ARG A 67 -25.85 -2.67 -16.32
C ARG A 67 -27.21 -3.07 -16.87
N ALA A 68 -27.76 -4.18 -16.36
CA ALA A 68 -29.04 -4.74 -16.80
C ALA A 68 -29.15 -4.87 -18.34
N GLY A 69 -28.04 -5.22 -19.01
CA GLY A 69 -27.95 -5.41 -20.45
C GLY A 69 -27.69 -4.12 -21.27
N ALA A 70 -27.66 -2.95 -20.65
CA ALA A 70 -27.35 -1.67 -21.32
C ALA A 70 -25.90 -1.24 -21.02
N ALA A 71 -25.14 -0.86 -22.06
CA ALA A 71 -23.82 -0.26 -21.88
C ALA A 71 -23.99 1.18 -21.41
N LEU A 72 -23.64 1.45 -20.14
CA LEU A 72 -23.81 2.76 -19.51
C LEU A 72 -22.50 3.51 -19.30
N PHE A 73 -21.37 2.83 -19.50
CA PHE A 73 -20.04 3.44 -19.53
C PHE A 73 -19.22 2.79 -20.64
N ASP A 74 -18.53 3.60 -21.41
CA ASP A 74 -17.58 3.17 -22.43
C ASP A 74 -16.51 4.26 -22.55
N GLY A 75 -15.31 3.99 -22.04
CA GLY A 75 -14.27 5.02 -21.97
C GLY A 75 -12.96 4.53 -21.39
N THR A 76 -12.10 5.49 -21.06
CA THR A 76 -10.84 5.21 -20.38
C THR A 76 -11.07 4.84 -18.92
N PRO A 77 -10.34 3.86 -18.37
CA PRO A 77 -10.53 3.40 -16.99
C PRO A 77 -10.16 4.46 -15.94
N LEU A 78 -9.20 5.35 -16.22
CA LEU A 78 -8.77 6.41 -15.30
C LEU A 78 -9.32 7.77 -15.70
N ALA A 79 -9.65 8.60 -14.70
CA ALA A 79 -10.09 9.98 -14.90
C ALA A 79 -8.95 10.86 -15.42
N ASP A 80 -7.75 10.69 -14.86
CA ASP A 80 -6.55 11.43 -15.23
C ASP A 80 -5.66 10.59 -16.14
N ALA A 81 -5.70 10.88 -17.44
CA ALA A 81 -4.85 10.22 -18.44
C ALA A 81 -3.35 10.50 -18.20
N ASP A 82 -3.00 11.60 -17.54
CA ASP A 82 -1.60 11.98 -17.27
C ASP A 82 -0.96 11.07 -16.21
N VAL A 83 -1.76 10.46 -15.33
CA VAL A 83 -1.30 9.43 -14.37
C VAL A 83 -0.59 8.29 -15.07
N CYS A 84 -0.99 7.97 -16.30
CA CYS A 84 -0.43 6.88 -17.11
C CYS A 84 0.35 7.40 -18.34
N SER A 85 1.01 8.54 -18.24
CA SER A 85 1.72 9.18 -19.36
C SER A 85 2.80 8.31 -20.02
N VAL A 86 3.34 7.33 -19.30
CA VAL A 86 4.31 6.32 -19.80
C VAL A 86 3.69 4.94 -20.01
N GLY A 87 2.36 4.82 -19.91
CA GLY A 87 1.62 3.57 -19.95
C GLY A 87 1.27 3.05 -18.56
N CYS A 88 0.04 2.57 -18.39
CA CYS A 88 -0.40 1.84 -17.19
C CYS A 88 -0.22 0.34 -17.37
N ILE A 89 -0.14 -0.38 -16.25
CA ILE A 89 -0.07 -1.84 -16.25
C ILE A 89 -1.36 -2.35 -15.60
N TYR A 90 -2.11 -3.16 -16.35
CA TYR A 90 -3.35 -3.80 -15.94
C TYR A 90 -3.25 -5.33 -15.92
N ALA A 91 -2.03 -5.86 -15.84
CA ALA A 91 -1.81 -7.30 -15.97
C ALA A 91 -2.36 -8.06 -14.76
N PRO A 92 -3.39 -8.91 -14.93
CA PRO A 92 -3.82 -9.80 -13.87
C PRO A 92 -2.73 -10.83 -13.57
N SER A 93 -2.60 -11.20 -12.30
CA SER A 93 -1.76 -12.31 -11.85
C SER A 93 -2.59 -13.29 -11.05
N LYS A 94 -1.94 -14.34 -10.53
CA LYS A 94 -2.61 -15.31 -9.65
C LYS A 94 -3.26 -14.66 -8.41
N ASP A 95 -2.62 -13.62 -7.90
CA ASP A 95 -2.98 -12.99 -6.62
C ASP A 95 -3.47 -11.53 -6.79
N TYR A 96 -3.64 -11.08 -8.03
CA TYR A 96 -4.05 -9.71 -8.34
C TYR A 96 -4.93 -9.67 -9.60
N THR A 97 -6.05 -8.96 -9.50
CA THR A 97 -6.88 -8.57 -10.64
C THR A 97 -7.07 -7.04 -10.64
N PRO A 98 -6.91 -6.39 -11.80
CA PRO A 98 -7.09 -4.94 -11.89
C PRO A 98 -8.56 -4.51 -11.97
N LEU A 99 -9.52 -5.43 -11.87
CA LEU A 99 -10.94 -5.15 -12.04
C LEU A 99 -11.76 -5.92 -11.02
N HIS A 100 -12.60 -5.20 -10.28
CA HIS A 100 -13.56 -5.75 -9.34
C HIS A 100 -14.95 -5.18 -9.59
N VAL A 101 -15.99 -5.96 -9.28
CA VAL A 101 -17.38 -5.52 -9.24
C VAL A 101 -17.96 -6.02 -7.93
N ALA A 102 -18.24 -5.12 -7.00
CA ALA A 102 -18.69 -5.44 -5.65
C ALA A 102 -19.63 -4.35 -5.12
N ASP A 103 -20.62 -4.74 -4.34
CA ASP A 103 -21.46 -3.81 -3.58
C ASP A 103 -20.66 -3.29 -2.37
N LEU A 104 -20.03 -2.13 -2.56
CA LEU A 104 -19.22 -1.49 -1.52
C LEU A 104 -20.09 -0.65 -0.56
N GLY A 105 -21.26 -0.19 -1.07
CA GLY A 105 -22.13 0.74 -0.36
C GLY A 105 -23.24 0.08 0.44
N GLY A 106 -23.52 -1.21 0.20
CA GLY A 106 -24.61 -1.93 0.86
C GLY A 106 -26.01 -1.58 0.39
N ASP A 107 -26.10 -0.99 -0.81
CA ASP A 107 -27.39 -0.59 -1.40
C ASP A 107 -27.85 -1.52 -2.55
N LEU A 108 -27.14 -2.64 -2.75
CA LEU A 108 -27.37 -3.65 -3.79
C LEU A 108 -27.06 -3.13 -5.20
N GLU A 109 -26.38 -2.00 -5.32
CA GLU A 109 -25.89 -1.45 -6.59
C GLU A 109 -24.35 -1.55 -6.62
N PRO A 110 -23.79 -2.56 -7.29
CA PRO A 110 -22.34 -2.79 -7.24
C PRO A 110 -21.54 -1.68 -7.92
N GLU A 111 -20.47 -1.27 -7.25
CA GLU A 111 -19.43 -0.42 -7.81
C GLU A 111 -18.46 -1.24 -8.67
N VAL A 112 -17.84 -0.54 -9.64
CA VAL A 112 -16.76 -1.09 -10.46
C VAL A 112 -15.46 -0.44 -10.03
N VAL A 113 -14.52 -1.24 -9.51
CA VAL A 113 -13.19 -0.76 -9.11
C VAL A 113 -12.19 -1.18 -10.16
N VAL A 114 -11.45 -0.21 -10.69
CA VAL A 114 -10.38 -0.45 -11.66
C VAL A 114 -9.07 0.05 -11.08
N ASP A 115 -8.10 -0.85 -10.99
CA ASP A 115 -6.77 -0.54 -10.50
C ASP A 115 -5.78 -0.44 -11.64
N SER A 116 -4.94 0.58 -11.59
CA SER A 116 -3.84 0.75 -12.51
C SER A 116 -2.53 0.97 -11.76
N TYR A 117 -1.46 0.37 -12.27
CA TYR A 117 -0.11 0.65 -11.83
C TYR A 117 0.56 1.59 -12.83
N THR A 118 1.07 2.72 -12.35
CA THR A 118 1.61 3.79 -13.21
C THR A 118 2.99 3.51 -13.81
N GLY A 119 3.58 2.33 -13.54
CA GLY A 119 4.85 1.89 -14.13
C GLY A 119 6.11 2.50 -13.48
N GLY A 120 5.99 3.33 -12.47
CA GLY A 120 7.14 3.90 -11.74
C GLY A 120 7.86 2.86 -10.87
N ALA A 121 9.15 3.05 -10.62
CA ALA A 121 9.95 2.14 -9.79
C ALA A 121 9.46 2.10 -8.32
N HIS A 122 8.76 3.15 -7.87
CA HIS A 122 8.32 3.35 -6.50
C HIS A 122 6.91 3.94 -6.40
N CYS A 123 6.10 3.87 -7.44
CA CYS A 123 4.75 4.45 -7.48
C CYS A 123 4.03 4.02 -8.76
N CYS A 124 2.77 4.10 -8.83
CA CYS A 124 1.72 4.16 -7.82
C CYS A 124 0.62 3.20 -8.23
N ILE A 125 -0.10 2.65 -7.28
CA ILE A 125 -1.38 2.01 -7.57
C ILE A 125 -2.46 3.06 -7.42
N VAL A 126 -3.24 3.28 -8.47
CA VAL A 126 -4.37 4.21 -8.51
C VAL A 126 -5.63 3.42 -8.79
N SER A 127 -6.66 3.65 -7.97
CA SER A 127 -7.97 3.02 -8.14
C SER A 127 -9.00 4.04 -8.53
N ASP A 128 -9.75 3.75 -9.61
CA ASP A 128 -11.01 4.40 -9.92
C ASP A 128 -12.16 3.54 -9.43
N VAL A 129 -13.02 4.11 -8.60
CA VAL A 129 -14.29 3.50 -8.18
C VAL A 129 -15.41 4.14 -8.97
N LEU A 130 -15.98 3.40 -9.92
CA LEU A 130 -17.12 3.86 -10.71
C LEU A 130 -18.41 3.43 -10.02
N TYR A 131 -19.32 4.37 -9.85
CA TYR A 131 -20.60 4.17 -9.19
C TYR A 131 -21.75 4.70 -10.04
N PHE A 132 -22.91 4.05 -9.93
CA PHE A 132 -24.11 4.42 -10.71
C PHE A 132 -24.88 5.55 -10.05
N THR A 133 -25.15 6.63 -10.80
CA THR A 133 -25.87 7.82 -10.32
C THR A 133 -27.38 7.79 -10.55
N GLY A 134 -27.89 6.64 -11.00
CA GLY A 134 -29.29 6.52 -11.44
C GLY A 134 -29.47 6.73 -12.95
N ALA A 135 -28.52 7.35 -13.66
CA ALA A 135 -28.54 7.59 -15.09
C ALA A 135 -27.23 7.21 -15.80
N ALA A 136 -26.11 7.44 -15.21
CA ALA A 136 -24.78 7.20 -15.77
C ALA A 136 -23.81 6.76 -14.65
N TYR A 137 -22.59 6.36 -15.02
CA TYR A 137 -21.52 6.13 -14.06
C TYR A 137 -20.72 7.42 -13.82
N ALA A 138 -20.52 7.77 -12.56
CA ALA A 138 -19.53 8.71 -12.08
C ALA A 138 -18.38 7.97 -11.42
N ARG A 139 -17.32 8.67 -10.99
CA ARG A 139 -16.13 8.03 -10.41
C ARG A 139 -15.55 8.80 -9.24
N ALA A 140 -14.91 8.07 -8.33
CA ALA A 140 -14.04 8.56 -7.29
C ALA A 140 -12.67 7.91 -7.46
N GLU A 141 -11.59 8.66 -7.31
CA GLU A 141 -10.22 8.18 -7.48
C GLU A 141 -9.47 8.19 -6.16
N HIS A 142 -8.59 7.19 -5.96
CA HIS A 142 -7.65 7.19 -4.85
C HIS A 142 -6.28 6.67 -5.29
N ASN A 143 -5.21 7.36 -4.85
CA ASN A 143 -3.84 6.97 -5.07
C ASN A 143 -3.28 6.30 -3.81
N TRP A 144 -2.98 5.01 -3.91
CA TRP A 144 -2.49 4.15 -2.82
C TRP A 144 -0.96 4.16 -2.67
N GLY A 145 -0.24 4.93 -3.48
CA GLY A 145 1.22 4.85 -3.51
C GLY A 145 1.73 3.48 -3.96
N SER A 146 2.80 3.03 -3.35
CA SER A 146 3.52 1.83 -3.77
C SER A 146 2.90 0.51 -3.30
N TYR A 147 2.04 0.53 -2.27
CA TYR A 147 1.59 -0.71 -1.60
C TYR A 147 0.22 -1.19 -2.03
N GLY A 148 -0.60 -0.30 -2.61
CA GLY A 148 -1.97 -0.63 -2.96
C GLY A 148 -2.85 -0.91 -1.74
N TYR A 149 -3.89 -1.71 -1.96
CA TYR A 149 -4.89 -2.06 -0.96
C TYR A 149 -5.42 -3.47 -1.20
N ALA A 150 -6.30 -3.95 -0.33
CA ALA A 150 -7.08 -5.15 -0.54
C ALA A 150 -8.57 -4.86 -0.26
N LEU A 151 -9.46 -5.39 -1.10
CA LEU A 151 -10.89 -5.39 -0.78
C LEU A 151 -11.16 -6.46 0.28
N LYS A 152 -11.65 -6.02 1.45
CA LYS A 152 -11.95 -6.90 2.58
C LYS A 152 -13.14 -6.39 3.36
N ASP A 153 -14.06 -7.28 3.65
CA ASP A 153 -15.09 -7.05 4.65
C ASP A 153 -14.45 -7.14 6.05
N LEU A 154 -14.10 -5.98 6.61
CA LEU A 154 -13.38 -5.89 7.88
C LEU A 154 -14.29 -5.91 9.11
N ASN A 155 -15.56 -5.59 8.93
CA ASN A 155 -16.55 -5.51 10.00
C ASN A 155 -17.57 -6.66 9.98
N GLY A 156 -17.64 -7.46 8.90
CA GLY A 156 -18.52 -8.60 8.74
C GLY A 156 -19.94 -8.23 8.30
N ASP A 157 -20.14 -7.05 7.68
CA ASP A 157 -21.44 -6.60 7.20
C ASP A 157 -21.78 -7.04 5.77
N GLY A 158 -20.83 -7.65 5.08
CA GLY A 158 -20.95 -8.14 3.70
C GLY A 158 -20.50 -7.14 2.66
N HIS A 159 -20.07 -5.93 3.04
CA HIS A 159 -19.63 -4.87 2.14
C HIS A 159 -18.14 -4.58 2.37
N PRO A 160 -17.27 -4.88 1.37
CA PRO A 160 -15.84 -4.77 1.60
C PRO A 160 -15.37 -3.33 1.65
N GLU A 161 -14.49 -3.04 2.61
CA GLU A 161 -13.68 -1.85 2.64
C GLU A 161 -12.41 -2.01 1.79
N LEU A 162 -11.83 -0.86 1.41
CA LEU A 162 -10.52 -0.76 0.79
C LEU A 162 -9.47 -0.63 1.90
N ASP A 163 -8.81 -1.74 2.24
CA ASP A 163 -7.83 -1.88 3.34
C ASP A 163 -6.41 -1.68 2.80
N GLY A 164 -5.83 -0.51 3.02
CA GLY A 164 -4.51 -0.12 2.54
C GLY A 164 -3.70 0.69 3.56
N TYR A 165 -2.83 1.55 3.02
CA TYR A 165 -1.93 2.39 3.81
C TYR A 165 -1.97 3.84 3.31
N ASP A 166 -1.65 4.80 4.19
CA ASP A 166 -1.60 6.22 3.84
C ASP A 166 -0.30 6.55 3.10
N ALA A 167 -0.38 6.63 1.78
CA ALA A 167 0.73 6.92 0.89
C ALA A 167 1.40 8.29 1.14
N ALA A 168 0.75 9.21 1.85
CA ALA A 168 1.35 10.49 2.21
C ALA A 168 2.61 10.35 3.09
N PHE A 169 2.84 9.18 3.68
CA PHE A 169 4.02 8.87 4.48
C PHE A 169 5.22 8.38 3.64
N GLU A 170 5.00 7.94 2.40
CA GLU A 170 6.10 7.55 1.50
C GLU A 170 7.05 8.72 1.29
N ASP A 171 8.34 8.50 1.47
CA ASP A 171 9.41 9.50 1.34
C ASP A 171 9.27 10.76 2.22
N ALA A 172 8.27 10.84 3.09
CA ALA A 172 7.97 12.06 3.85
C ALA A 172 9.05 12.39 4.89
N PHE A 173 9.67 11.38 5.50
CA PHE A 173 10.59 11.55 6.63
C PHE A 173 11.91 10.79 6.50
N THR A 174 11.98 9.87 5.56
CA THR A 174 13.09 8.95 5.38
C THR A 174 13.17 8.54 3.90
N SER A 175 14.11 7.68 3.51
CA SER A 175 14.14 7.13 2.16
C SER A 175 12.92 6.24 1.91
N HIS A 176 12.57 6.02 0.66
CA HIS A 176 11.46 5.14 0.27
C HIS A 176 11.56 3.75 0.93
N ALA A 177 12.72 3.12 0.84
CA ALA A 177 12.97 1.80 1.41
C ALA A 177 12.89 1.72 2.95
N ALA A 178 12.95 2.86 3.64
CA ALA A 178 12.82 2.96 5.10
C ALA A 178 11.50 3.62 5.52
N SER A 179 10.64 3.99 4.56
CA SER A 179 9.28 4.44 4.82
C SER A 179 8.46 3.31 5.43
N PHE A 180 7.53 3.67 6.26
CA PHE A 180 6.53 2.79 6.83
C PHE A 180 5.28 3.62 7.07
N GLU A 181 4.12 3.10 6.72
CA GLU A 181 2.89 3.87 6.61
C GLU A 181 1.86 3.44 7.66
N PRO A 182 1.07 4.37 8.20
CA PRO A 182 -0.09 4.00 9.01
C PRO A 182 -1.19 3.40 8.13
N PRO A 183 -2.09 2.57 8.70
CA PRO A 183 -3.20 2.02 7.94
C PRO A 183 -4.14 3.14 7.47
N LEU A 184 -4.71 2.94 6.29
CA LEU A 184 -5.79 3.71 5.73
C LEU A 184 -6.89 2.75 5.27
N VAL A 185 -8.07 2.85 5.88
CA VAL A 185 -9.24 2.09 5.49
C VAL A 185 -10.27 3.04 4.91
N LEU A 186 -10.61 2.84 3.63
CA LEU A 186 -11.64 3.63 2.97
C LEU A 186 -12.91 2.79 2.80
N ALA A 187 -14.06 3.40 3.13
CA ALA A 187 -15.37 2.87 2.78
C ALA A 187 -16.01 3.75 1.72
N TYR A 188 -16.72 3.14 0.79
CA TYR A 188 -17.56 3.86 -0.15
C TYR A 188 -18.83 4.34 0.56
N ASP A 189 -19.25 5.58 0.29
CA ASP A 189 -20.46 6.18 0.85
C ASP A 189 -21.42 6.56 -0.26
N PRO A 190 -22.45 5.75 -0.54
CA PRO A 190 -23.41 6.02 -1.62
C PRO A 190 -24.22 7.28 -1.37
N THR A 191 -24.35 7.72 -0.11
CA THR A 191 -25.14 8.92 0.25
C THR A 191 -24.39 10.23 0.03
N ALA A 192 -23.06 10.18 -0.05
CA ALA A 192 -22.18 11.33 -0.22
C ALA A 192 -21.67 11.48 -1.66
N ALA A 193 -22.52 11.26 -2.64
CA ALA A 193 -22.22 11.37 -4.08
C ALA A 193 -20.99 10.54 -4.49
N GLY A 194 -20.87 9.31 -3.98
CA GLY A 194 -19.82 8.37 -4.34
C GLY A 194 -18.47 8.68 -3.74
N SER A 195 -18.39 9.29 -2.58
CA SER A 195 -17.12 9.57 -1.92
C SER A 195 -16.52 8.33 -1.26
N LEU A 196 -15.19 8.21 -1.36
CA LEU A 196 -14.40 7.32 -0.52
C LEU A 196 -14.10 8.04 0.80
N ARG A 197 -14.60 7.48 1.89
CA ARG A 197 -14.49 8.06 3.22
C ARG A 197 -13.48 7.29 4.07
N ASP A 198 -12.54 8.01 4.70
CA ASP A 198 -11.65 7.43 5.70
C ASP A 198 -12.44 6.97 6.95
N VAL A 199 -12.47 5.66 7.15
CA VAL A 199 -13.09 4.98 8.28
C VAL A 199 -12.06 4.26 9.16
N THR A 200 -10.78 4.53 9.00
CA THR A 200 -9.66 3.84 9.68
C THR A 200 -9.86 3.74 11.19
N ARG A 201 -10.40 4.80 11.81
CA ARG A 201 -10.64 4.85 13.26
C ARG A 201 -11.71 3.85 13.75
N ALA A 202 -12.58 3.37 12.85
CA ALA A 202 -13.54 2.32 13.15
C ALA A 202 -12.87 0.94 13.31
N PHE A 203 -11.63 0.79 12.85
CA PHE A 203 -10.86 -0.46 12.87
C PHE A 203 -9.66 -0.43 13.83
N PRO A 204 -9.87 -0.22 15.15
CA PRO A 204 -8.77 -0.06 16.09
C PRO A 204 -7.90 -1.32 16.23
N ALA A 205 -8.36 -2.49 15.80
CA ALA A 205 -7.56 -3.71 15.79
C ALA A 205 -6.45 -3.64 14.74
N ALA A 206 -6.74 -3.13 13.53
CA ALA A 206 -5.76 -2.90 12.47
C ALA A 206 -4.71 -1.88 12.92
N ILE A 207 -5.15 -0.74 13.49
CA ILE A 207 -4.24 0.28 14.02
C ILE A 207 -3.32 -0.30 15.11
N ARG A 208 -3.87 -1.07 16.07
CA ARG A 208 -3.05 -1.71 17.13
C ARG A 208 -2.06 -2.73 16.59
N LYS A 209 -2.39 -3.44 15.51
CA LYS A 209 -1.45 -4.32 14.81
C LYS A 209 -0.31 -3.49 14.24
N ASN A 210 -0.62 -2.41 13.54
CA ASN A 210 0.38 -1.51 12.94
C ASN A 210 1.29 -0.86 13.99
N VAL A 211 0.73 -0.43 15.13
CA VAL A 211 1.52 0.05 16.30
C VAL A 211 2.61 -0.92 16.71
N LYS A 212 2.29 -2.21 16.79
CA LYS A 212 3.28 -3.26 17.17
C LYS A 212 4.37 -3.37 16.11
N GLU A 213 3.98 -3.31 14.85
CA GLU A 213 4.87 -3.43 13.71
C GLU A 213 5.79 -2.21 13.60
N ALA A 214 5.27 -1.00 13.72
CA ALA A 214 6.05 0.24 13.77
C ALA A 214 7.10 0.22 14.89
N LEU A 215 6.70 -0.19 16.11
CA LEU A 215 7.64 -0.31 17.22
C LEU A 215 8.68 -1.41 17.00
N HIS A 216 8.31 -2.52 16.35
CA HIS A 216 9.26 -3.58 15.98
C HIS A 216 10.27 -3.06 14.96
N ILE A 217 9.83 -2.37 13.92
CA ILE A 217 10.70 -1.74 12.91
C ILE A 217 11.67 -0.77 13.59
N VAL A 218 11.18 0.14 14.43
CA VAL A 218 12.05 1.07 15.18
C VAL A 218 13.08 0.30 16.02
N ALA A 219 12.71 -0.80 16.67
CA ALA A 219 13.63 -1.58 17.49
C ALA A 219 14.68 -2.31 16.65
N VAL A 220 14.31 -2.83 15.48
CA VAL A 220 15.25 -3.52 14.56
C VAL A 220 16.20 -2.52 13.93
N THR A 221 15.68 -1.46 13.30
CA THR A 221 16.49 -0.45 12.61
C THR A 221 17.44 0.28 13.57
N ARG A 222 17.01 0.55 14.82
CA ARG A 222 17.88 1.07 15.87
C ARG A 222 19.08 0.18 16.15
N ARG A 223 18.88 -1.14 16.29
CA ARG A 223 19.98 -2.11 16.52
C ARG A 223 20.94 -2.16 15.34
N GLN A 224 20.43 -1.98 14.15
CA GLN A 224 21.21 -1.97 12.91
C GLN A 224 21.86 -0.61 12.63
N HIS A 225 21.65 0.40 13.48
CA HIS A 225 22.06 1.78 13.26
C HIS A 225 21.51 2.40 11.95
N ALA A 226 20.40 1.85 11.43
CA ALA A 226 19.71 2.29 10.22
C ALA A 226 18.72 3.44 10.49
N GLU A 227 17.99 3.84 9.44
CA GLU A 227 16.97 4.87 9.54
C GLU A 227 15.77 4.40 10.38
N THR A 228 15.32 5.25 11.29
CA THR A 228 14.22 4.92 12.21
C THR A 228 13.00 5.82 12.00
N LEU A 229 13.15 6.89 11.22
CA LEU A 229 12.13 7.96 11.18
C LEU A 229 10.83 7.51 10.55
N GLY A 230 10.83 6.58 9.58
CA GLY A 230 9.61 5.99 9.02
C GLY A 230 8.77 5.34 10.12
N GLY A 231 9.30 4.32 10.80
CA GLY A 231 8.58 3.65 11.89
C GLY A 231 8.20 4.58 13.05
N VAL A 232 9.03 5.59 13.36
CA VAL A 232 8.69 6.60 14.39
C VAL A 232 7.51 7.46 13.94
N ALA A 233 7.50 7.92 12.70
CA ALA A 233 6.42 8.76 12.16
C ALA A 233 5.10 8.01 12.15
N THR A 234 5.11 6.76 11.69
CA THR A 234 3.94 5.88 11.67
C THR A 234 3.43 5.57 13.06
N TYR A 235 4.30 5.22 14.01
CA TYR A 235 3.87 5.00 15.39
C TYR A 235 3.17 6.24 15.98
N VAL A 236 3.68 7.43 15.70
CA VAL A 236 3.07 8.67 16.18
C VAL A 236 1.72 8.91 15.49
N ALA A 237 1.59 8.65 14.20
CA ALA A 237 0.33 8.70 13.46
C ALA A 237 -0.72 7.74 14.07
N ASP A 238 -0.32 6.50 14.33
CA ASP A 238 -1.17 5.49 14.96
C ASP A 238 -1.68 5.90 16.34
N LEU A 239 -0.86 6.62 17.13
CA LEU A 239 -1.33 7.20 18.39
C LEU A 239 -2.48 8.19 18.17
N TYR A 240 -2.40 9.03 17.13
CA TYR A 240 -3.50 9.94 16.80
C TYR A 240 -4.73 9.18 16.31
N LEU A 241 -4.57 8.17 15.47
CA LEU A 241 -5.67 7.31 15.02
C LEU A 241 -6.40 6.63 16.19
N LEU A 242 -5.66 6.23 17.22
CA LEU A 242 -6.21 5.63 18.45
C LEU A 242 -6.75 6.66 19.47
N GLY A 243 -6.79 7.96 19.15
CA GLY A 243 -7.19 9.01 20.10
C GLY A 243 -6.16 9.27 21.22
N ARG A 244 -4.93 8.77 21.08
CA ARG A 244 -3.84 8.87 22.05
C ARG A 244 -2.78 9.92 21.66
N GLY A 245 -3.12 10.88 20.83
CA GLY A 245 -2.21 11.91 20.31
C GLY A 245 -1.44 12.69 21.39
N ARG A 246 -2.00 12.84 22.61
CA ARG A 246 -1.31 13.43 23.77
C ARG A 246 0.00 12.70 24.14
N GLU A 247 0.15 11.43 23.78
CA GLU A 247 1.34 10.63 24.07
C GLU A 247 2.48 10.85 23.06
N ALA A 248 2.21 11.47 21.91
CA ALA A 248 3.16 11.71 20.84
C ALA A 248 4.39 12.50 21.29
N ARG A 249 4.18 13.69 21.92
CA ARG A 249 5.30 14.52 22.39
C ARG A 249 6.19 13.86 23.44
N PRO A 250 5.64 13.23 24.52
CA PRO A 250 6.44 12.46 25.48
C PRO A 250 7.21 11.30 24.83
N TYR A 251 6.62 10.61 23.84
CA TYR A 251 7.31 9.55 23.12
C TYR A 251 8.52 10.10 22.33
N LEU A 252 8.29 11.14 21.52
CA LEU A 252 9.33 11.77 20.71
C LEU A 252 10.49 12.29 21.56
N ALA A 253 10.20 12.93 22.69
CA ALA A 253 11.24 13.39 23.62
C ALA A 253 12.09 12.22 24.17
N ARG A 254 11.44 11.11 24.57
CA ARG A 254 12.16 9.91 25.02
C ARG A 254 12.98 9.29 23.89
N ALA A 255 12.42 9.19 22.68
CA ALA A 255 13.13 8.66 21.52
C ALA A 255 14.37 9.49 21.18
N ARG A 256 14.27 10.82 21.24
CA ARG A 256 15.40 11.73 21.04
C ARG A 256 16.49 11.53 22.10
N ASN A 257 16.10 11.48 23.38
CA ASN A 257 17.04 11.31 24.49
C ASN A 257 17.80 9.96 24.42
N ARG A 258 17.15 8.91 23.93
CA ARG A 258 17.79 7.60 23.68
C ARG A 258 18.62 7.55 22.40
N GLY A 259 18.58 8.59 21.55
CA GLY A 259 19.25 8.59 20.25
C GLY A 259 18.57 7.71 19.21
N ASP A 260 17.27 7.42 19.40
CA ASP A 260 16.47 6.58 18.49
C ASP A 260 16.05 7.32 17.21
N LEU A 261 16.15 8.65 17.16
CA LEU A 261 15.79 9.43 15.96
C LEU A 261 16.98 9.51 15.02
N ARG A 262 16.98 8.68 13.96
CA ARG A 262 18.10 8.53 13.02
C ARG A 262 17.64 8.60 11.57
N THR A 263 18.48 9.24 10.74
CA THR A 263 18.44 9.21 9.27
C THR A 263 19.59 8.32 8.76
N ALA A 264 19.66 8.10 7.46
CA ALA A 264 20.81 7.46 6.79
C ALA A 264 22.16 8.13 7.12
N PHE A 265 22.14 9.43 7.42
CA PHE A 265 23.34 10.24 7.68
C PHE A 265 23.61 10.52 9.17
N GLY A 266 22.91 9.82 10.07
CA GLY A 266 23.11 9.95 11.51
C GLY A 266 21.87 10.45 12.27
N LYS A 267 22.07 11.33 13.25
CA LYS A 267 20.96 11.84 14.09
C LYS A 267 19.98 12.69 13.29
N ALA A 268 18.70 12.52 13.55
CA ALA A 268 17.67 13.35 12.94
C ALA A 268 17.83 14.85 13.30
N PRO A 269 17.49 15.76 12.37
CA PRO A 269 17.51 17.20 12.65
C PRO A 269 16.58 17.55 13.83
N ARG A 270 16.90 18.60 14.57
CA ARG A 270 16.06 19.10 15.68
C ARG A 270 14.65 19.49 15.23
N SER A 271 14.50 19.86 13.96
CA SER A 271 13.21 20.22 13.36
C SER A 271 12.28 19.04 13.09
N PHE A 272 12.77 17.78 13.13
CA PHE A 272 11.98 16.59 12.77
C PHE A 272 10.66 16.52 13.53
N GLU A 273 10.68 16.62 14.84
CA GLU A 273 9.47 16.50 15.67
C GLU A 273 8.41 17.56 15.32
N ARG A 274 8.85 18.82 15.11
CA ARG A 274 7.95 19.89 14.70
C ARG A 274 7.37 19.63 13.30
N ARG A 275 8.21 19.18 12.35
CA ARG A 275 7.79 18.85 10.99
C ARG A 275 6.77 17.70 11.00
N LEU A 276 7.04 16.64 11.75
CA LEU A 276 6.15 15.48 11.88
C LEU A 276 4.79 15.90 12.42
N LEU A 277 4.74 16.65 13.53
CA LEU A 277 3.47 17.07 14.12
C LEU A 277 2.69 18.04 13.20
N ALA A 278 3.37 18.91 12.49
CA ALA A 278 2.75 19.80 11.51
C ALA A 278 2.19 19.02 10.31
N PHE A 279 2.94 18.02 9.82
CA PHE A 279 2.51 17.12 8.77
C PHE A 279 1.25 16.33 9.18
N LEU A 280 1.27 15.70 10.35
CA LEU A 280 0.12 14.95 10.86
C LEU A 280 -1.13 15.84 10.95
N HIS A 281 -0.99 17.05 11.48
CA HIS A 281 -2.12 17.99 11.54
C HIS A 281 -2.64 18.36 10.15
N LYS A 282 -1.74 18.58 9.18
CA LYS A 282 -2.10 18.88 7.78
C LYS A 282 -2.85 17.72 7.13
N GLN A 283 -2.44 16.48 7.43
CA GLN A 283 -3.08 15.24 6.91
C GLN A 283 -4.34 14.84 7.70
N GLY A 284 -4.81 15.64 8.66
CA GLY A 284 -6.05 15.35 9.39
C GLY A 284 -5.91 14.44 10.61
N TYR A 285 -4.72 14.07 11.00
CA TYR A 285 -4.46 13.33 12.24
C TYR A 285 -4.66 14.26 13.46
N ARG A 286 -5.71 13.99 14.26
CA ARG A 286 -6.15 14.82 15.40
C ARG A 286 -6.43 14.01 16.64
#